data_29d8a881f5520ad2645d91ee87115174
#
_entry.id   29d8a881f5520ad2645d91ee87115174
#
_cell.length_a   1.000
_cell.length_b   1.000
_cell.length_c   1.000
_cell.angle_alpha   90.00
_cell.angle_beta   90.00
_cell.angle_gamma   90.00
#
_symmetry.space_group_name_H-M   'P 1'
#
loop_
_entity.id
_entity.type
_entity.pdbx_description
1 polymer ?
#
loop_
_entity_poly.entity_id
_entity_poly.type
_entity_poly.pdbx_seq_one_letter_code
_entity_poly.pdbx_strand_id
1 'polypeptide(L)'
;MEKMMKWVSRANGVRYVSLRYFNAAGALPDGSIGEDHKTETHLIPLILQVPTGRRDHITVFGDDYPTPDGTCLRDYIHVVDLADAHVLALEYLRKGGASDIFNLGNGQGFSVKEMIAAAEKATGRSIKVEIGARRAGDPAQLIASSEKARSVLGWKPQFTDVEQVIGTAWKWHESHPHGYED
;
A
#
# COMPACT_ATOMS: atom_id res chain seq x y z
N MET A 1 3.43 -10.87 -16.98
CA MET A 1 4.46 -11.48 -16.12
C MET A 1 4.09 -12.90 -15.68
N GLU A 2 3.02 -13.19 -14.96
CA GLU A 2 2.69 -14.53 -14.41
C GLU A 2 2.61 -15.65 -15.46
N LYS A 3 1.98 -15.37 -16.63
CA LYS A 3 1.96 -16.32 -17.76
C LYS A 3 3.37 -16.67 -18.24
N MET A 4 4.28 -15.70 -18.30
CA MET A 4 5.68 -15.93 -18.68
C MET A 4 6.39 -16.80 -17.64
N MET A 5 6.26 -16.46 -16.34
CA MET A 5 6.85 -17.27 -15.26
C MET A 5 6.35 -18.72 -15.28
N LYS A 6 5.06 -18.94 -15.55
CA LYS A 6 4.49 -20.29 -15.71
C LYS A 6 5.18 -21.08 -16.82
N TRP A 7 5.43 -20.47 -17.98
CA TRP A 7 6.09 -21.15 -19.10
C TRP A 7 7.58 -21.36 -18.85
N VAL A 8 8.27 -20.39 -18.26
CA VAL A 8 9.68 -20.54 -17.85
C VAL A 8 9.81 -21.66 -16.82
N SER A 9 8.91 -21.72 -15.84
CA SER A 9 8.86 -22.79 -14.85
C SER A 9 8.75 -24.17 -15.51
N ARG A 10 7.84 -24.31 -16.47
CA ARG A 10 7.65 -25.60 -17.21
C ARG A 10 8.84 -25.97 -18.06
N ALA A 11 9.45 -25.02 -18.75
CA ALA A 11 10.55 -25.26 -19.68
C ALA A 11 11.89 -25.52 -18.98
N ASN A 12 12.15 -24.83 -17.87
CA ASN A 12 13.47 -24.78 -17.23
C ASN A 12 13.47 -25.29 -15.78
N GLY A 13 12.33 -25.75 -15.24
CA GLY A 13 12.25 -26.20 -13.86
C GLY A 13 12.39 -25.10 -12.80
N VAL A 14 12.36 -23.83 -13.20
CA VAL A 14 12.42 -22.69 -12.26
C VAL A 14 11.16 -22.61 -11.43
N ARG A 15 11.27 -22.61 -10.12
CA ARG A 15 10.14 -22.37 -9.23
C ARG A 15 10.01 -20.90 -8.90
N TYR A 16 8.78 -20.42 -8.77
CA TYR A 16 8.48 -19.03 -8.47
C TYR A 16 7.30 -18.86 -7.52
N VAL A 17 7.28 -17.76 -6.80
CA VAL A 17 6.10 -17.25 -6.12
C VAL A 17 5.81 -15.85 -6.70
N SER A 18 4.54 -15.62 -7.05
CA SER A 18 4.04 -14.30 -7.44
C SER A 18 3.21 -13.74 -6.29
N LEU A 19 3.64 -12.61 -5.74
CA LEU A 19 2.91 -11.88 -4.72
C LEU A 19 2.15 -10.73 -5.38
N ARG A 20 0.83 -10.73 -5.24
CA ARG A 20 -0.06 -9.69 -5.77
C ARG A 20 -0.51 -8.80 -4.63
N TYR A 21 -0.19 -7.52 -4.69
CA TYR A 21 -0.63 -6.51 -3.73
C TYR A 21 -1.02 -5.22 -4.45
N PHE A 22 -1.82 -4.38 -3.79
CA PHE A 22 -2.33 -3.16 -4.42
C PHE A 22 -1.46 -1.96 -4.05
N ASN A 23 -1.64 -1.40 -2.86
CA ASN A 23 -0.94 -0.18 -2.46
C ASN A 23 0.05 -0.51 -1.36
N ALA A 24 1.34 -0.51 -1.70
CA ALA A 24 2.39 -0.51 -0.70
C ALA A 24 2.35 0.83 0.04
N ALA A 25 2.50 0.81 1.36
CA ALA A 25 2.27 1.99 2.17
C ALA A 25 3.15 1.99 3.43
N GLY A 26 3.30 3.14 4.04
CA GLY A 26 4.11 3.29 5.25
C GLY A 26 5.59 3.43 4.95
N ALA A 27 6.38 3.42 6.01
CA ALA A 27 7.83 3.49 5.99
C ALA A 27 8.41 2.61 7.11
N LEU A 28 9.73 2.44 7.16
CA LEU A 28 10.34 1.75 8.29
C LEU A 28 10.01 2.51 9.60
N PRO A 29 9.57 1.82 10.68
CA PRO A 29 9.05 2.49 11.88
C PRO A 29 10.01 3.43 12.58
N ASP A 30 11.33 3.25 12.40
CA ASP A 30 12.34 4.18 12.90
C ASP A 30 12.49 5.46 12.07
N GLY A 31 11.90 5.49 10.85
CA GLY A 31 11.95 6.62 9.93
C GLY A 31 13.24 6.68 9.10
N SER A 32 14.04 5.62 9.06
CA SER A 32 15.31 5.58 8.30
C SER A 32 15.12 5.24 6.82
N ILE A 33 14.03 4.57 6.45
CA ILE A 33 13.72 4.17 5.07
C ILE A 33 12.27 4.47 4.77
N GLY A 34 12.01 5.16 3.66
CA GLY A 34 10.66 5.49 3.20
C GLY A 34 10.57 5.68 1.70
N GLU A 35 9.39 6.06 1.26
CA GLU A 35 9.08 6.25 -0.15
C GLU A 35 9.59 7.61 -0.63
N ASP A 36 10.38 7.60 -1.72
CA ASP A 36 10.86 8.80 -2.39
C ASP A 36 10.77 8.64 -3.91
N HIS A 37 9.78 9.30 -4.51
CA HIS A 37 9.58 9.33 -5.95
C HIS A 37 9.77 10.75 -6.50
N LYS A 38 10.58 10.90 -7.55
CA LYS A 38 10.73 12.20 -8.26
C LYS A 38 9.39 12.75 -8.74
N THR A 39 8.52 11.89 -9.26
CA THR A 39 7.14 12.22 -9.64
C THR A 39 6.20 11.38 -8.79
N GLU A 40 5.64 11.98 -7.74
CA GLU A 40 4.76 11.27 -6.83
C GLU A 40 3.33 11.18 -7.34
N THR A 41 2.74 9.99 -7.26
CA THR A 41 1.36 9.71 -7.69
C THR A 41 0.56 8.92 -6.66
N HIS A 42 1.20 8.44 -5.60
CA HIS A 42 0.56 7.63 -4.57
C HIS A 42 -0.18 8.51 -3.55
N LEU A 43 -1.32 8.00 -3.07
CA LEU A 43 -2.24 8.78 -2.25
C LEU A 43 -1.61 9.27 -0.95
N ILE A 44 -0.94 8.40 -0.19
CA ILE A 44 -0.41 8.74 1.13
C ILE A 44 0.65 9.85 1.05
N PRO A 45 1.70 9.75 0.23
CA PRO A 45 2.65 10.85 0.08
C PRO A 45 1.99 12.14 -0.39
N LEU A 46 1.02 12.08 -1.33
CA LEU A 46 0.30 13.27 -1.80
C LEU A 46 -0.52 13.94 -0.69
N ILE A 47 -1.18 13.16 0.17
CA ILE A 47 -1.87 13.66 1.36
C ILE A 47 -0.87 14.36 2.29
N LEU A 48 0.27 13.71 2.57
CA LEU A 48 1.28 14.22 3.50
C LEU A 48 2.06 15.43 2.96
N GLN A 49 2.02 15.70 1.66
CA GLN A 49 2.55 16.91 1.08
C GLN A 49 1.74 18.17 1.47
N VAL A 50 0.45 18.02 1.83
CA VAL A 50 -0.37 19.17 2.23
C VAL A 50 0.09 19.75 3.57
N PRO A 51 0.21 18.99 4.67
CA PRO A 51 0.68 19.52 5.94
C PRO A 51 2.15 19.97 5.92
N THR A 52 2.98 19.49 4.96
CA THR A 52 4.35 20.00 4.77
C THR A 52 4.41 21.30 3.97
N GLY A 53 3.28 21.78 3.43
CA GLY A 53 3.23 22.99 2.59
C GLY A 53 3.75 22.81 1.16
N ARG A 54 4.07 21.59 0.76
CA ARG A 54 4.49 21.26 -0.62
C ARG A 54 3.32 21.15 -1.61
N ARG A 55 2.10 21.09 -1.08
CA ARG A 55 0.85 21.02 -1.85
C ARG A 55 -0.23 21.83 -1.16
N ASP A 56 -1.03 22.57 -1.93
CA ASP A 56 -2.09 23.42 -1.36
C ASP A 56 -3.29 22.60 -0.86
N HIS A 57 -3.63 21.52 -1.54
CA HIS A 57 -4.78 20.64 -1.21
C HIS A 57 -4.60 19.24 -1.78
N ILE A 58 -5.36 18.30 -1.27
CA ILE A 58 -5.54 16.99 -1.87
C ILE A 58 -6.85 16.94 -2.67
N THR A 59 -6.82 16.44 -3.90
CA THR A 59 -8.02 16.22 -4.70
C THR A 59 -8.57 14.82 -4.50
N VAL A 60 -9.81 14.72 -4.03
CA VAL A 60 -10.57 13.46 -3.93
C VAL A 60 -11.38 13.28 -5.22
N PHE A 61 -11.10 12.22 -5.97
CA PHE A 61 -11.73 11.99 -7.27
C PHE A 61 -13.04 11.20 -7.14
N GLY A 62 -14.14 11.95 -6.96
CA GLY A 62 -15.49 11.43 -6.74
C GLY A 62 -15.79 11.17 -5.26
N ASP A 63 -16.98 11.55 -4.83
CA ASP A 63 -17.51 11.37 -3.48
C ASP A 63 -18.93 10.74 -3.48
N ASP A 64 -19.29 10.16 -4.62
CA ASP A 64 -20.60 9.57 -4.90
C ASP A 64 -20.53 8.08 -5.25
N TYR A 65 -19.42 7.39 -4.91
CA TYR A 65 -19.30 5.94 -5.06
C TYR A 65 -20.22 5.20 -4.09
N PRO A 66 -20.70 3.97 -4.44
CA PRO A 66 -21.51 3.13 -3.56
C PRO A 66 -20.64 2.52 -2.43
N THR A 67 -20.09 3.36 -1.59
CA THR A 67 -19.24 3.05 -0.42
C THR A 67 -19.78 3.82 0.79
N PRO A 68 -19.41 3.48 2.01
CA PRO A 68 -19.95 4.10 3.22
C PRO A 68 -19.84 5.63 3.28
N ASP A 69 -18.75 6.20 2.75
CA ASP A 69 -18.48 7.64 2.78
C ASP A 69 -18.48 8.30 1.39
N GLY A 70 -18.81 7.53 0.35
CA GLY A 70 -18.85 7.98 -1.03
C GLY A 70 -17.51 7.99 -1.75
N THR A 71 -16.40 7.68 -1.09
CA THR A 71 -15.07 7.63 -1.72
C THR A 71 -14.59 6.20 -1.97
N CYS A 72 -13.64 6.01 -2.90
CA CYS A 72 -13.12 4.68 -3.24
C CYS A 72 -12.48 3.99 -2.03
N LEU A 73 -12.73 2.67 -1.92
CA LEU A 73 -12.03 1.79 -0.99
C LEU A 73 -10.84 1.12 -1.67
N ARG A 74 -9.68 1.17 -1.03
CA ARG A 74 -8.43 0.54 -1.50
C ARG A 74 -7.79 -0.24 -0.37
N ASP A 75 -7.07 -1.30 -0.74
CA ASP A 75 -6.27 -2.08 0.19
C ASP A 75 -4.85 -1.50 0.27
N TYR A 76 -4.40 -1.25 1.49
CA TYR A 76 -3.06 -0.74 1.78
C TYR A 76 -2.33 -1.76 2.63
N ILE A 77 -1.08 -2.04 2.24
CA ILE A 77 -0.24 -3.01 2.94
C ILE A 77 1.05 -2.32 3.32
N HIS A 78 1.38 -2.42 4.59
CA HIS A 78 2.60 -1.83 5.10
C HIS A 78 3.84 -2.46 4.45
N VAL A 79 4.82 -1.65 4.10
CA VAL A 79 6.04 -2.10 3.39
C VAL A 79 6.82 -3.15 4.17
N VAL A 80 6.81 -3.12 5.51
CA VAL A 80 7.43 -4.14 6.36
C VAL A 80 6.69 -5.48 6.22
N ASP A 81 5.36 -5.47 6.25
CA ASP A 81 4.55 -6.68 6.05
C ASP A 81 4.74 -7.28 4.64
N LEU A 82 4.96 -6.42 3.64
CA LEU A 82 5.33 -6.86 2.29
C LEU A 82 6.72 -7.52 2.27
N ALA A 83 7.70 -6.92 2.94
CA ALA A 83 9.04 -7.50 3.06
C ALA A 83 9.00 -8.89 3.71
N ASP A 84 8.26 -9.02 4.80
CA ASP A 84 8.04 -10.32 5.47
C ASP A 84 7.40 -11.35 4.54
N ALA A 85 6.40 -10.96 3.75
CA ALA A 85 5.78 -11.85 2.77
C ALA A 85 6.78 -12.35 1.71
N HIS A 86 7.72 -11.50 1.27
CA HIS A 86 8.77 -11.91 0.33
C HIS A 86 9.74 -12.91 0.97
N VAL A 87 10.13 -12.70 2.23
CA VAL A 87 10.98 -13.65 2.97
C VAL A 87 10.28 -14.99 3.12
N LEU A 88 9.03 -14.99 3.56
CA LEU A 88 8.23 -16.22 3.70
C LEU A 88 8.04 -16.95 2.37
N ALA A 89 7.82 -16.23 1.27
CA ALA A 89 7.72 -16.82 -0.07
C ALA A 89 9.05 -17.48 -0.51
N LEU A 90 10.19 -16.85 -0.21
CA LEU A 90 11.50 -17.43 -0.47
C LEU A 90 11.74 -18.70 0.36
N GLU A 91 11.39 -18.68 1.64
CA GLU A 91 11.50 -19.84 2.52
C GLU A 91 10.59 -21.00 2.07
N TYR A 92 9.37 -20.67 1.65
CA TYR A 92 8.44 -21.65 1.06
C TYR A 92 9.08 -22.38 -0.12
N LEU A 93 9.69 -21.64 -1.05
CA LEU A 93 10.39 -22.24 -2.19
C LEU A 93 11.61 -23.06 -1.76
N ARG A 94 12.41 -22.60 -0.78
CA ARG A 94 13.57 -23.33 -0.24
C ARG A 94 13.16 -24.66 0.39
N LYS A 95 12.02 -24.71 1.06
CA LYS A 95 11.43 -25.94 1.65
C LYS A 95 10.80 -26.88 0.63
N GLY A 96 10.92 -26.60 -0.66
CA GLY A 96 10.41 -27.47 -1.73
C GLY A 96 9.03 -27.10 -2.24
N GLY A 97 8.46 -25.99 -1.82
CA GLY A 97 7.14 -25.50 -2.26
C GLY A 97 7.04 -25.37 -3.78
N ALA A 98 5.88 -25.68 -4.34
CA ALA A 98 5.59 -25.54 -5.77
C ALA A 98 5.45 -24.07 -6.18
N SER A 99 5.63 -23.78 -7.47
CA SER A 99 5.32 -22.45 -8.01
C SER A 99 3.87 -22.08 -7.75
N ASP A 100 3.64 -20.88 -7.19
CA ASP A 100 2.31 -20.46 -6.76
C ASP A 100 2.13 -18.93 -6.83
N ILE A 101 0.88 -18.48 -6.63
CA ILE A 101 0.47 -17.08 -6.63
C ILE A 101 -0.30 -16.80 -5.35
N PHE A 102 0.07 -15.73 -4.64
CA PHE A 102 -0.58 -15.30 -3.41
C PHE A 102 -1.01 -13.85 -3.52
N ASN A 103 -2.26 -13.57 -3.17
CA ASN A 103 -2.70 -12.20 -2.95
C ASN A 103 -2.33 -11.78 -1.53
N LEU A 104 -1.85 -10.56 -1.40
CA LEU A 104 -1.58 -9.91 -0.12
C LEU A 104 -2.54 -8.74 0.03
N GLY A 105 -3.23 -8.67 1.14
CA GLY A 105 -4.20 -7.64 1.46
C GLY A 105 -4.47 -7.58 2.95
N ASN A 106 -4.86 -6.41 3.42
CA ASN A 106 -5.37 -6.23 4.78
C ASN A 106 -6.77 -6.85 4.94
N GLY A 107 -7.53 -6.92 3.84
CA GLY A 107 -8.86 -7.54 3.79
C GLY A 107 -9.99 -6.63 4.25
N GLN A 108 -9.69 -5.42 4.74
CA GLN A 108 -10.69 -4.44 5.18
C GLN A 108 -10.89 -3.34 4.13
N GLY A 109 -9.79 -2.86 3.55
CA GLY A 109 -9.77 -1.66 2.72
C GLY A 109 -10.01 -0.39 3.55
N PHE A 110 -9.47 0.72 3.04
CA PHE A 110 -9.68 2.04 3.62
C PHE A 110 -10.14 3.00 2.53
N SER A 111 -11.05 3.90 2.89
CA SER A 111 -11.53 4.93 2.00
C SER A 111 -10.53 6.09 1.89
N VAL A 112 -10.68 6.92 0.86
CA VAL A 112 -9.83 8.10 0.73
C VAL A 112 -10.06 9.08 1.90
N LYS A 113 -11.30 9.23 2.37
CA LYS A 113 -11.61 10.09 3.53
C LYS A 113 -11.02 9.53 4.83
N GLU A 114 -11.05 8.22 5.05
CA GLU A 114 -10.38 7.58 6.20
C GLU A 114 -8.87 7.82 6.19
N MET A 115 -8.24 7.72 5.01
CA MET A 115 -6.81 8.00 4.85
C MET A 115 -6.47 9.47 5.19
N ILE A 116 -7.30 10.42 4.76
CA ILE A 116 -7.13 11.84 5.08
C ILE A 116 -7.30 12.09 6.59
N ALA A 117 -8.35 11.54 7.20
CA ALA A 117 -8.59 11.68 8.65
C ALA A 117 -7.43 11.09 9.48
N ALA A 118 -6.90 9.93 9.08
CA ALA A 118 -5.73 9.35 9.73
C ALA A 118 -4.48 10.24 9.58
N ALA A 119 -4.31 10.88 8.42
CA ALA A 119 -3.20 11.80 8.19
C ALA A 119 -3.34 13.10 9.02
N GLU A 120 -4.54 13.66 9.15
CA GLU A 120 -4.80 14.80 10.05
C GLU A 120 -4.46 14.46 11.50
N LYS A 121 -4.84 13.27 11.95
CA LYS A 121 -4.53 12.79 13.30
C LYS A 121 -3.02 12.60 13.51
N ALA A 122 -2.34 11.97 12.55
CA ALA A 122 -0.90 11.69 12.65
C ALA A 122 -0.04 12.97 12.61
N THR A 123 -0.45 13.95 11.79
CA THR A 123 0.30 15.21 11.62
C THR A 123 -0.08 16.29 12.61
N GLY A 124 -1.27 16.19 13.24
CA GLY A 124 -1.86 17.27 14.05
C GLY A 124 -2.25 18.51 13.25
N ARG A 125 -2.36 18.42 11.92
CA ARG A 125 -2.62 19.53 10.99
C ARG A 125 -3.83 19.23 10.13
N SER A 126 -4.65 20.25 9.83
CA SER A 126 -5.76 20.11 8.89
C SER A 126 -5.26 19.95 7.46
N ILE A 127 -5.94 19.11 6.70
CA ILE A 127 -5.63 18.83 5.31
C ILE A 127 -6.74 19.39 4.42
N LYS A 128 -6.41 20.40 3.61
CA LYS A 128 -7.37 20.96 2.67
C LYS A 128 -7.72 19.95 1.60
N VAL A 129 -9.03 19.74 1.39
CA VAL A 129 -9.59 18.78 0.43
C VAL A 129 -10.39 19.50 -0.63
N GLU A 130 -10.23 19.11 -1.87
CA GLU A 130 -11.09 19.50 -2.99
C GLU A 130 -11.69 18.27 -3.64
N ILE A 131 -12.98 18.31 -3.98
CA ILE A 131 -13.65 17.19 -4.65
C ILE A 131 -13.57 17.41 -6.16
N GLY A 132 -13.00 16.45 -6.86
CA GLY A 132 -12.92 16.42 -8.31
C GLY A 132 -13.89 15.39 -8.90
N ALA A 133 -14.05 15.42 -10.21
CA ALA A 133 -14.84 14.40 -10.93
C ALA A 133 -14.20 13.01 -10.75
N ARG A 134 -15.03 11.93 -10.83
CA ARG A 134 -14.51 10.55 -10.84
C ARG A 134 -13.49 10.34 -11.96
N ARG A 135 -12.46 9.59 -11.68
CA ARG A 135 -11.56 9.09 -12.72
C ARG A 135 -12.24 7.98 -13.52
N ALA A 136 -12.15 8.03 -14.83
CA ALA A 136 -12.68 6.97 -15.69
C ALA A 136 -11.99 5.62 -15.38
N GLY A 137 -12.82 4.59 -15.15
CA GLY A 137 -12.31 3.23 -14.88
C GLY A 137 -11.94 2.93 -13.42
N ASP A 138 -12.05 3.91 -12.50
CA ASP A 138 -11.80 3.64 -11.09
C ASP A 138 -12.94 2.82 -10.46
N PRO A 139 -12.67 1.59 -9.96
CA PRO A 139 -13.69 0.81 -9.26
C PRO A 139 -13.95 1.39 -7.87
N ALA A 140 -15.21 1.26 -7.40
CA ALA A 140 -15.60 1.70 -6.07
C ALA A 140 -14.79 1.00 -4.96
N GLN A 141 -14.48 -0.28 -5.15
CA GLN A 141 -13.76 -1.09 -4.17
C GLN A 141 -12.70 -1.95 -4.86
N LEU A 142 -11.52 -2.02 -4.27
CA LEU A 142 -10.42 -2.86 -4.68
C LEU A 142 -9.69 -3.39 -3.44
N ILE A 143 -10.15 -4.56 -2.97
CA ILE A 143 -9.69 -5.21 -1.73
C ILE A 143 -9.28 -6.64 -2.04
N ALA A 144 -8.17 -7.10 -1.48
CA ALA A 144 -7.65 -8.44 -1.69
C ALA A 144 -7.96 -9.36 -0.51
N SER A 145 -8.30 -10.62 -0.80
CA SER A 145 -8.26 -11.67 0.22
C SER A 145 -6.86 -12.27 0.31
N SER A 146 -6.27 -12.25 1.50
CA SER A 146 -4.96 -12.84 1.79
C SER A 146 -5.04 -14.20 2.50
N GLU A 147 -6.19 -14.83 2.52
CA GLU A 147 -6.41 -16.08 3.24
C GLU A 147 -5.42 -17.19 2.84
N LYS A 148 -5.15 -17.34 1.54
CA LYS A 148 -4.16 -18.29 1.04
C LYS A 148 -2.74 -17.97 1.51
N ALA A 149 -2.33 -16.70 1.52
CA ALA A 149 -1.01 -16.31 2.03
C ALA A 149 -0.89 -16.60 3.52
N ARG A 150 -1.94 -16.35 4.30
CA ARG A 150 -1.99 -16.66 5.73
C ARG A 150 -1.89 -18.17 6.00
N SER A 151 -2.66 -18.99 5.26
CA SER A 151 -2.72 -20.44 5.50
C SER A 151 -1.49 -21.18 4.98
N VAL A 152 -0.93 -20.80 3.84
CA VAL A 152 0.17 -21.53 3.18
C VAL A 152 1.53 -20.99 3.56
N LEU A 153 1.73 -19.67 3.57
CA LEU A 153 3.00 -19.04 3.92
C LEU A 153 3.13 -18.75 5.42
N GLY A 154 2.02 -18.79 6.17
CA GLY A 154 2.01 -18.36 7.57
C GLY A 154 2.11 -16.83 7.73
N TRP A 155 1.86 -16.06 6.65
CA TRP A 155 1.96 -14.61 6.66
C TRP A 155 0.96 -13.97 7.63
N LYS A 156 1.45 -13.08 8.50
CA LYS A 156 0.66 -12.38 9.51
C LYS A 156 1.04 -10.91 9.50
N PRO A 157 0.28 -10.04 8.79
CA PRO A 157 0.57 -8.61 8.78
C PRO A 157 0.46 -8.03 10.19
N GLN A 158 1.39 -7.17 10.55
CA GLN A 158 1.51 -6.53 11.85
C GLN A 158 0.90 -5.12 11.84
N PHE A 159 0.95 -4.43 10.69
CA PHE A 159 0.47 -3.06 10.51
C PHE A 159 -0.88 -3.08 9.80
N THR A 160 -1.94 -3.39 10.55
CA THR A 160 -3.31 -3.48 10.00
C THR A 160 -4.15 -2.22 10.23
N ASP A 161 -3.68 -1.32 11.08
CA ASP A 161 -4.33 -0.06 11.42
C ASP A 161 -3.81 1.06 10.50
N VAL A 162 -4.75 1.82 9.91
CA VAL A 162 -4.44 2.94 9.03
C VAL A 162 -3.62 4.03 9.71
N GLU A 163 -3.84 4.27 11.01
CA GLU A 163 -3.09 5.28 11.75
C GLU A 163 -1.61 4.88 11.92
N GLN A 164 -1.34 3.58 12.11
CA GLN A 164 0.03 3.06 12.16
C GLN A 164 0.73 3.23 10.80
N VAL A 165 0.04 2.86 9.71
CA VAL A 165 0.58 2.98 8.34
C VAL A 165 0.92 4.43 8.02
N ILE A 166 -0.01 5.35 8.26
CA ILE A 166 0.19 6.78 8.03
C ILE A 166 1.26 7.35 8.98
N GLY A 167 1.26 6.93 10.24
CA GLY A 167 2.23 7.41 11.24
C GLY A 167 3.67 7.10 10.86
N THR A 168 3.96 5.91 10.34
CA THR A 168 5.32 5.57 9.86
C THR A 168 5.69 6.37 8.61
N ALA A 169 4.76 6.55 7.66
CA ALA A 169 4.97 7.39 6.49
C ALA A 169 5.23 8.86 6.88
N TRP A 170 4.46 9.41 7.82
CA TRP A 170 4.64 10.78 8.31
C TRP A 170 6.02 10.96 8.94
N LYS A 171 6.44 10.05 9.81
CA LYS A 171 7.76 10.10 10.44
C LYS A 171 8.90 10.18 9.42
N TRP A 172 8.81 9.42 8.32
CA TRP A 172 9.74 9.51 7.22
C TRP A 172 9.70 10.87 6.54
N HIS A 173 8.52 11.32 6.08
CA HIS A 173 8.38 12.58 5.35
C HIS A 173 8.71 13.82 6.18
N GLU A 174 8.50 13.78 7.50
CA GLU A 174 8.85 14.86 8.41
C GLU A 174 10.37 14.98 8.59
N SER A 175 11.07 13.85 8.71
CA SER A 175 12.52 13.80 8.87
C SER A 175 13.30 13.95 7.55
N HIS A 176 12.66 13.67 6.41
CA HIS A 176 13.26 13.72 5.08
C HIS A 176 12.42 14.60 4.13
N PRO A 177 12.37 15.93 4.36
CA PRO A 177 11.52 16.84 3.58
C PRO A 177 11.92 16.90 2.09
N HIS A 178 13.14 16.51 1.75
CA HIS A 178 13.67 16.47 0.39
C HIS A 178 13.95 15.06 -0.14
N GLY A 179 13.47 14.03 0.57
CA GLY A 179 13.74 12.64 0.25
C GLY A 179 15.13 12.19 0.68
N TYR A 180 15.69 11.23 -0.06
CA TYR A 180 17.09 10.85 0.13
C TYR A 180 17.97 11.94 -0.49
N GLU A 181 18.84 12.52 0.33
CA GLU A 181 19.88 13.45 -0.16
C GLU A 181 20.88 12.63 -1.00
N ASP A 182 21.07 13.04 -2.26
CA ASP A 182 22.08 12.48 -3.16
C ASP A 182 23.49 13.01 -2.81
#